data_225a0195af31ff1cd28e4a718ec7c24a
#
_entry.id   225a0195af31ff1cd28e4a718ec7c24a
#
_cell.length_a   1.000
_cell.length_b   1.000
_cell.length_c   1.000
_cell.angle_alpha   90.00
_cell.angle_beta   90.00
_cell.angle_gamma   90.00
#
_symmetry.space_group_name_H-M   'P 1'
#
loop_
_entity.id
_entity.type
_entity.pdbx_description
1 polymer ?
#
loop_
_entity_poly.entity_id
_entity_poly.type
_entity_poly.pdbx_seq_one_letter_code
_entity_poly.pdbx_strand_id
1 'polypeptide(L)'
;MRTSSGPINAIIPVLGGLSHHAPDVNTVIPDLRISSQAVKISATQTHVHMLRVTYKSPKEKTAVLEAFENTPRIITVSGKKGITSNAHIIELFRDKVRPRNDMWEVAAWEDSIGIEGNTVSLIYCVHMEAIAVPENVDAIRAMLELEKTPAVSISTTDKTLGCYQENADYDRL
;
A
#
# COMPACT_ATOMS: atom_id res chain seq x y z
N MET A 1 -5.85 -14.43 -14.91
CA MET A 1 -5.08 -13.20 -14.65
C MET A 1 -6.03 -12.03 -14.88
N ARG A 2 -6.46 -11.38 -13.82
CA ARG A 2 -7.27 -10.17 -13.93
C ARG A 2 -6.34 -8.99 -14.05
N THR A 3 -6.41 -8.29 -15.14
CA THR A 3 -5.76 -7.00 -15.29
C THR A 3 -6.78 -5.94 -14.93
N SER A 4 -6.45 -5.02 -14.07
CA SER A 4 -7.25 -3.81 -13.84
C SER A 4 -7.24 -2.89 -15.06
N SER A 5 -6.81 -3.39 -16.19
CA SER A 5 -6.24 -2.65 -17.29
C SER A 5 -7.24 -2.42 -18.42
N GLY A 6 -7.16 -1.24 -18.96
CA GLY A 6 -7.64 -0.94 -20.29
C GLY A 6 -6.74 -1.50 -21.38
N PRO A 7 -7.06 -1.23 -22.67
CA PRO A 7 -6.20 -1.57 -23.79
C PRO A 7 -4.80 -0.97 -23.65
N ILE A 8 -3.81 -1.62 -24.25
CA ILE A 8 -2.43 -1.10 -24.29
C ILE A 8 -2.45 0.34 -24.84
N ASN A 9 -1.65 1.21 -24.21
CA ASN A 9 -1.55 2.64 -24.53
C ASN A 9 -2.82 3.47 -24.27
N ALA A 10 -3.82 2.93 -23.59
CA ALA A 10 -4.99 3.70 -23.16
C ALA A 10 -4.88 4.09 -21.68
N ILE A 11 -5.26 5.32 -21.37
CA ILE A 11 -5.57 5.81 -20.04
C ILE A 11 -7.07 6.13 -20.04
N ILE A 12 -7.83 5.38 -19.24
CA ILE A 12 -9.29 5.49 -19.23
C ILE A 12 -9.72 6.12 -17.91
N PRO A 13 -10.24 7.37 -17.91
CA PRO A 13 -10.77 7.96 -16.69
C PRO A 13 -12.01 7.21 -16.21
N VAL A 14 -12.16 7.08 -14.90
CA VAL A 14 -13.42 6.65 -14.31
C VAL A 14 -14.36 7.84 -14.32
N LEU A 15 -15.36 7.78 -15.18
CA LEU A 15 -16.34 8.83 -15.35
C LEU A 15 -17.45 8.74 -14.29
N GLY A 16 -18.12 9.86 -14.03
CA GLY A 16 -19.19 9.94 -13.03
C GLY A 16 -18.79 10.62 -11.73
N GLY A 17 -17.61 11.27 -11.69
CA GLY A 17 -17.17 12.10 -10.57
C GLY A 17 -16.15 11.40 -9.70
N LEU A 18 -16.54 10.99 -8.49
CA LEU A 18 -15.63 10.39 -7.51
C LEU A 18 -15.55 8.86 -7.69
N SER A 19 -14.39 8.29 -7.48
CA SER A 19 -14.24 6.83 -7.39
C SER A 19 -14.79 6.32 -6.04
N HIS A 20 -15.10 5.03 -5.96
CA HIS A 20 -15.67 4.41 -4.76
C HIS A 20 -14.71 4.38 -3.55
N HIS A 21 -13.39 4.56 -3.75
CA HIS A 21 -12.40 4.45 -2.68
C HIS A 21 -12.65 5.43 -1.51
N ALA A 22 -13.02 6.68 -1.80
CA ALA A 22 -13.30 7.64 -0.74
C ALA A 22 -14.56 7.29 0.06
N PRO A 23 -15.71 6.96 -0.55
CA PRO A 23 -16.86 6.42 0.18
C PRO A 23 -16.52 5.17 1.00
N ASP A 24 -15.74 4.23 0.47
CA ASP A 24 -15.36 3.01 1.18
C ASP A 24 -14.54 3.34 2.45
N VAL A 25 -13.58 4.25 2.37
CA VAL A 25 -12.83 4.72 3.55
C VAL A 25 -13.76 5.37 4.57
N ASN A 26 -14.75 6.14 4.14
CA ASN A 26 -15.70 6.79 5.04
C ASN A 26 -16.65 5.80 5.74
N THR A 27 -16.77 4.56 5.30
CA THR A 27 -17.49 3.52 6.06
C THR A 27 -16.76 3.14 7.35
N VAL A 28 -15.43 3.29 7.38
CA VAL A 28 -14.57 2.97 8.54
C VAL A 28 -14.20 4.22 9.33
N ILE A 29 -13.94 5.33 8.64
CA ILE A 29 -13.56 6.63 9.25
C ILE A 29 -14.54 7.71 8.75
N PRO A 30 -15.72 7.83 9.34
CA PRO A 30 -16.80 8.68 8.81
C PRO A 30 -16.46 10.16 8.71
N ASP A 31 -15.66 10.67 9.64
CA ASP A 31 -15.32 12.10 9.73
C ASP A 31 -14.12 12.50 8.86
N LEU A 32 -13.51 11.56 8.14
CA LEU A 32 -12.38 11.87 7.28
C LEU A 32 -12.86 12.61 6.02
N ARG A 33 -12.34 13.82 5.82
CA ARG A 33 -12.57 14.56 4.58
C ARG A 33 -11.65 13.99 3.49
N ILE A 34 -12.22 13.14 2.65
CA ILE A 34 -11.49 12.44 1.59
C ILE A 34 -12.25 12.54 0.26
N SER A 35 -11.50 12.66 -0.80
CA SER A 35 -12.01 12.52 -2.17
C SER A 35 -11.06 11.65 -2.97
N SER A 36 -11.57 10.96 -3.97
CA SER A 36 -10.76 10.10 -4.82
C SER A 36 -11.21 10.13 -6.27
N GLN A 37 -10.23 10.09 -7.17
CA GLN A 37 -10.46 9.91 -8.61
C GLN A 37 -9.58 8.74 -9.06
N ALA A 38 -9.96 8.12 -10.16
CA ALA A 38 -9.24 6.97 -10.67
C ALA A 38 -9.14 6.99 -12.20
N VAL A 39 -8.06 6.41 -12.68
CA VAL A 39 -7.86 6.07 -14.08
C VAL A 39 -7.51 4.59 -14.19
N LYS A 40 -7.96 3.95 -15.25
CA LYS A 40 -7.54 2.59 -15.61
C LYS A 40 -6.41 2.69 -16.60
N ILE A 41 -5.32 2.00 -16.31
CA ILE A 41 -4.15 1.92 -17.16
C ILE A 41 -3.86 0.45 -17.50
N SER A 42 -3.03 0.22 -18.51
CA SER A 42 -2.54 -1.14 -18.83
C SER A 42 -1.43 -1.53 -17.87
N ALA A 43 -1.81 -2.13 -16.74
CA ALA A 43 -0.90 -2.66 -15.73
C ALA A 43 -1.42 -3.98 -15.20
N THR A 44 -0.51 -4.84 -14.74
CA THR A 44 -0.84 -6.10 -14.08
C THR A 44 -0.56 -6.00 -12.58
N GLN A 45 -1.38 -6.64 -11.77
CA GLN A 45 -1.23 -6.84 -10.33
C GLN A 45 -1.23 -5.57 -9.47
N THR A 46 -0.90 -4.40 -10.00
CA THR A 46 -0.61 -3.23 -9.19
C THR A 46 -1.60 -2.10 -9.36
N HIS A 47 -1.91 -1.45 -8.24
CA HIS A 47 -2.43 -0.09 -8.19
C HIS A 47 -1.33 0.84 -7.68
N VAL A 48 -1.18 1.99 -8.33
CA VAL A 48 -0.32 3.08 -7.87
C VAL A 48 -1.22 4.21 -7.40
N HIS A 49 -1.01 4.65 -6.20
CA HIS A 49 -1.79 5.71 -5.55
C HIS A 49 -0.92 6.94 -5.35
N MET A 50 -1.46 8.10 -5.68
CA MET A 50 -0.90 9.40 -5.32
C MET A 50 -1.74 9.93 -4.16
N LEU A 51 -1.14 9.99 -2.99
CA LEU A 51 -1.80 10.41 -1.77
C LEU A 51 -1.36 11.83 -1.41
N ARG A 52 -2.31 12.64 -0.99
CA ARG A 52 -2.06 13.96 -0.39
C ARG A 52 -2.86 14.07 0.90
N VAL A 53 -2.16 14.27 2.02
CA VAL A 53 -2.75 14.33 3.35
C VAL A 53 -2.43 15.68 3.99
N THR A 54 -3.47 16.40 4.39
CA THR A 54 -3.32 17.64 5.16
C THR A 54 -3.54 17.33 6.64
N TYR A 55 -2.51 17.55 7.44
CA TYR A 55 -2.52 17.39 8.89
C TYR A 55 -2.95 18.65 9.61
N LYS A 56 -3.35 18.51 10.86
CA LYS A 56 -3.65 19.68 11.74
C LYS A 56 -2.41 20.50 12.08
N SER A 57 -1.24 19.89 12.01
CA SER A 57 0.07 20.53 12.26
C SER A 57 1.10 20.05 11.23
N PRO A 58 2.14 20.84 10.92
CA PRO A 58 3.22 20.43 10.04
C PRO A 58 3.86 19.12 10.48
N LYS A 59 4.34 18.36 9.52
CA LYS A 59 5.07 17.09 9.72
C LYS A 59 6.41 17.16 9.00
N GLU A 60 7.42 16.59 9.64
CA GLU A 60 8.71 16.36 9.00
C GLU A 60 8.73 15.03 8.26
N LYS A 61 9.54 14.95 7.20
CA LYS A 61 9.68 13.71 6.44
C LYS A 61 10.13 12.53 7.30
N THR A 62 11.02 12.75 8.24
CA THR A 62 11.49 11.73 9.20
C THR A 62 10.35 11.16 10.03
N ALA A 63 9.45 12.00 10.53
CA ALA A 63 8.29 11.54 11.28
C ALA A 63 7.32 10.69 10.44
N VAL A 64 7.22 10.96 9.13
CA VAL A 64 6.42 10.14 8.20
C VAL A 64 7.09 8.77 8.01
N LEU A 65 8.40 8.74 7.81
CA LEU A 65 9.16 7.49 7.65
C LEU A 65 9.11 6.65 8.93
N GLU A 66 9.32 7.24 10.09
CA GLU A 66 9.19 6.56 11.39
C GLU A 66 7.79 5.97 11.60
N ALA A 67 6.74 6.69 11.16
CA ALA A 67 5.38 6.16 11.22
C ALA A 67 5.20 4.94 10.33
N PHE A 68 5.82 4.91 9.14
CA PHE A 68 5.78 3.74 8.26
C PHE A 68 6.55 2.56 8.83
N GLU A 69 7.74 2.79 9.38
CA GLU A 69 8.56 1.76 10.03
C GLU A 69 7.84 1.10 11.22
N ASN A 70 7.06 1.88 11.96
CA ASN A 70 6.30 1.39 13.11
C ASN A 70 4.90 0.86 12.75
N THR A 71 4.51 0.87 11.47
CA THR A 71 3.20 0.38 11.03
C THR A 71 3.37 -0.96 10.32
N PRO A 72 2.73 -2.04 10.81
CA PRO A 72 2.77 -3.34 10.14
C PRO A 72 2.35 -3.24 8.67
N ARG A 73 3.00 -4.03 7.82
CA ARG A 73 2.66 -4.17 6.40
C ARG A 73 2.79 -2.89 5.58
N ILE A 74 3.57 -1.92 6.07
CA ILE A 74 4.06 -0.82 5.25
C ILE A 74 5.57 -0.97 5.10
N ILE A 75 6.04 -0.91 3.87
CA ILE A 75 7.46 -0.92 3.54
C ILE A 75 7.82 0.33 2.76
N THR A 76 9.04 0.80 2.92
CA THR A 76 9.59 1.87 2.08
C THR A 76 10.48 1.27 1.01
N VAL A 77 10.41 1.82 -0.19
CA VAL A 77 11.27 1.48 -1.32
C VAL A 77 11.93 2.74 -1.86
N SER A 78 13.13 2.61 -2.42
CA SER A 78 13.88 3.77 -2.89
C SER A 78 14.25 3.67 -4.38
N GLY A 79 13.94 4.72 -5.12
CA GLY A 79 14.39 4.89 -6.50
C GLY A 79 15.91 4.97 -6.60
N LYS A 80 16.57 5.51 -5.58
CA LYS A 80 18.05 5.56 -5.51
C LYS A 80 18.69 4.19 -5.40
N LYS A 81 17.96 3.22 -4.82
CA LYS A 81 18.36 1.82 -4.73
C LYS A 81 17.87 0.98 -5.93
N GLY A 82 17.36 1.61 -6.98
CA GLY A 82 16.95 0.95 -8.22
C GLY A 82 15.47 0.61 -8.34
N ILE A 83 14.66 0.77 -7.29
CA ILE A 83 13.22 0.49 -7.34
C ILE A 83 12.46 1.70 -7.83
N THR A 84 12.49 1.95 -9.14
CA THR A 84 11.93 3.17 -9.76
C THR A 84 10.55 2.98 -10.39
N SER A 85 9.99 1.77 -10.35
CA SER A 85 8.69 1.47 -10.96
C SER A 85 7.95 0.33 -10.25
N ASN A 86 6.65 0.24 -10.48
CA ASN A 86 5.86 -0.92 -10.04
C ASN A 86 6.37 -2.24 -10.65
N ALA A 87 6.95 -2.23 -11.84
CA ALA A 87 7.55 -3.41 -12.43
C ALA A 87 8.75 -3.90 -11.60
N HIS A 88 9.60 -2.99 -11.12
CA HIS A 88 10.70 -3.37 -10.22
C HIS A 88 10.20 -3.94 -8.89
N ILE A 89 9.07 -3.48 -8.38
CA ILE A 89 8.44 -4.07 -7.18
C ILE A 89 7.96 -5.50 -7.47
N ILE A 90 7.32 -5.74 -8.61
CA ILE A 90 6.90 -7.09 -9.02
C ILE A 90 8.10 -8.03 -9.10
N GLU A 91 9.18 -7.59 -9.74
CA GLU A 91 10.43 -8.34 -9.86
C GLU A 91 11.04 -8.64 -8.48
N LEU A 92 11.09 -7.65 -7.60
CA LEU A 92 11.58 -7.80 -6.23
C LEU A 92 10.86 -8.94 -5.49
N PHE A 93 9.53 -8.97 -5.56
CA PHE A 93 8.74 -10.03 -4.89
C PHE A 93 8.80 -11.36 -5.61
N ARG A 94 9.05 -11.37 -6.92
CA ARG A 94 9.39 -12.59 -7.64
C ARG A 94 10.72 -13.17 -7.16
N ASP A 95 11.74 -12.35 -7.01
CA ASP A 95 13.06 -12.78 -6.57
C ASP A 95 13.05 -13.26 -5.11
N LYS A 96 12.11 -12.77 -4.32
CA LYS A 96 11.83 -13.27 -2.97
C LYS A 96 10.95 -14.53 -2.95
N VAL A 97 10.69 -15.12 -4.11
CA VAL A 97 9.95 -16.39 -4.29
C VAL A 97 8.53 -16.32 -3.69
N ARG A 98 7.92 -15.15 -3.68
CA ARG A 98 6.53 -15.01 -3.26
C ARG A 98 5.59 -15.69 -4.27
N PRO A 99 4.56 -16.42 -3.82
CA PRO A 99 3.56 -16.99 -4.72
C PRO A 99 2.95 -15.91 -5.63
N ARG A 100 2.94 -16.13 -6.92
CA ARG A 100 2.42 -15.19 -7.94
C ARG A 100 3.11 -13.80 -7.95
N ASN A 101 4.27 -13.67 -7.34
CA ASN A 101 4.97 -12.40 -7.06
C ASN A 101 4.14 -11.45 -6.17
N ASP A 102 3.27 -12.00 -5.32
CA ASP A 102 2.37 -11.22 -4.48
C ASP A 102 3.14 -10.37 -3.47
N MET A 103 2.71 -9.13 -3.32
CA MET A 103 3.12 -8.22 -2.27
C MET A 103 1.94 -8.03 -1.31
N TRP A 104 2.12 -8.48 -0.08
CA TRP A 104 1.12 -8.35 1.00
C TRP A 104 1.14 -6.98 1.66
N GLU A 105 2.20 -6.23 1.41
CA GLU A 105 2.50 -4.95 2.00
C GLU A 105 2.09 -3.78 1.10
N VAL A 106 1.97 -2.60 1.68
CA VAL A 106 1.95 -1.32 0.97
C VAL A 106 3.40 -0.88 0.75
N ALA A 107 3.83 -0.69 -0.49
CA ALA A 107 5.16 -0.20 -0.82
C ALA A 107 5.14 1.30 -1.12
N ALA A 108 5.71 2.11 -0.24
CA ALA A 108 5.78 3.56 -0.39
C ALA A 108 7.16 3.98 -0.89
N TRP A 109 7.21 4.78 -1.97
CA TRP A 109 8.48 5.37 -2.41
C TRP A 109 8.90 6.50 -1.49
N GLU A 110 9.94 6.29 -0.69
CA GLU A 110 10.49 7.30 0.22
C GLU A 110 10.95 8.58 -0.51
N ASP A 111 11.45 8.41 -1.74
CA ASP A 111 11.89 9.51 -2.58
C ASP A 111 10.72 10.38 -3.09
N SER A 112 9.49 9.87 -3.06
CA SER A 112 8.27 10.58 -3.47
C SER A 112 7.65 11.44 -2.36
N ILE A 113 8.14 11.33 -1.12
CA ILE A 113 7.58 12.08 0.01
C ILE A 113 7.96 13.55 -0.12
N GLY A 114 6.95 14.38 -0.36
CA GLY A 114 7.03 15.83 -0.41
C GLY A 114 6.30 16.47 0.79
N ILE A 115 6.88 17.51 1.35
CA ILE A 115 6.28 18.29 2.45
C ILE A 115 6.03 19.71 1.97
N GLU A 116 4.81 20.20 2.14
CA GLU A 116 4.40 21.57 1.83
C GLU A 116 3.52 22.10 2.96
N GLY A 117 4.11 22.87 3.86
CA GLY A 117 3.44 23.34 5.07
C GLY A 117 2.97 22.15 5.93
N ASN A 118 1.67 22.02 6.12
CA ASN A 118 1.07 20.90 6.85
C ASN A 118 0.57 19.76 5.93
N THR A 119 0.92 19.79 4.65
CA THR A 119 0.52 18.79 3.68
C THR A 119 1.68 17.89 3.33
N VAL A 120 1.45 16.58 3.41
CA VAL A 120 2.34 15.52 2.97
C VAL A 120 1.80 14.93 1.69
N SER A 121 2.64 14.79 0.69
CA SER A 121 2.34 14.09 -0.57
C SER A 121 3.25 12.89 -0.70
N LEU A 122 2.74 11.77 -1.19
CA LEU A 122 3.55 10.57 -1.44
C LEU A 122 2.90 9.68 -2.50
N ILE A 123 3.71 8.80 -3.06
CA ILE A 123 3.26 7.77 -4.01
C ILE A 123 3.54 6.40 -3.39
N TYR A 124 2.56 5.52 -3.47
CA TYR A 124 2.70 4.14 -3.02
C TYR A 124 2.03 3.16 -3.99
N CYS A 125 2.44 1.92 -3.88
CA CYS A 125 1.98 0.82 -4.71
C CYS A 125 1.39 -0.29 -3.83
N VAL A 126 0.32 -0.92 -4.33
CA VAL A 126 -0.27 -2.11 -3.71
C VAL A 126 -0.54 -3.17 -4.78
N HIS A 127 -0.44 -4.44 -4.42
CA HIS A 127 -0.91 -5.53 -5.28
C HIS A 127 -2.38 -5.81 -4.99
N MET A 128 -3.22 -5.52 -5.97
CA MET A 128 -4.68 -5.43 -5.86
C MET A 128 -5.34 -6.64 -5.20
N GLU A 129 -4.94 -7.86 -5.57
CA GLU A 129 -5.56 -9.07 -5.04
C GLU A 129 -4.86 -9.59 -3.77
N ALA A 130 -3.61 -9.23 -3.57
CA ALA A 130 -2.79 -9.72 -2.47
C ALA A 130 -2.95 -8.88 -1.20
N ILE A 131 -3.04 -7.56 -1.33
CA ILE A 131 -3.04 -6.63 -0.19
C ILE A 131 -4.15 -6.91 0.83
N ALA A 132 -5.27 -7.44 0.40
CA ALA A 132 -6.40 -7.73 1.27
C ALA A 132 -6.30 -9.10 1.97
N VAL A 133 -5.36 -9.98 1.57
CA VAL A 133 -5.29 -11.34 2.10
C VAL A 133 -4.95 -11.37 3.58
N PRO A 134 -3.88 -10.72 4.06
CA PRO A 134 -3.57 -10.72 5.49
C PRO A 134 -4.67 -10.07 6.33
N GLU A 135 -5.28 -9.00 5.84
CA GLU A 135 -6.38 -8.31 6.53
C GLU A 135 -7.62 -9.20 6.65
N ASN A 136 -7.95 -9.96 5.61
CA ASN A 136 -9.05 -10.91 5.66
C ASN A 136 -8.80 -12.04 6.67
N VAL A 137 -7.57 -12.54 6.76
CA VAL A 137 -7.20 -13.56 7.75
C VAL A 137 -7.37 -13.03 9.17
N ASP A 138 -6.89 -11.80 9.43
CA ASP A 138 -7.01 -11.17 10.74
C ASP A 138 -8.47 -10.83 11.08
N ALA A 139 -9.26 -10.39 10.10
CA ALA A 139 -10.69 -10.15 10.28
C ALA A 139 -11.45 -11.44 10.65
N ILE A 140 -11.16 -12.57 9.98
CA ILE A 140 -11.76 -13.87 10.30
C ILE A 140 -11.40 -14.27 11.73
N ARG A 141 -10.14 -14.12 12.16
CA ARG A 141 -9.76 -14.43 13.55
C ARG A 141 -10.51 -13.56 14.55
N ALA A 142 -10.67 -12.29 14.26
CA ALA A 142 -11.42 -11.37 15.12
C ALA A 142 -12.91 -11.73 15.19
N MET A 143 -13.54 -12.02 14.05
CA MET A 143 -14.97 -12.40 13.98
C MET A 143 -15.27 -13.70 14.71
N LEU A 144 -14.33 -14.64 14.72
CA LEU A 144 -14.45 -15.94 15.38
C LEU A 144 -13.88 -15.93 16.81
N GLU A 145 -13.43 -14.79 17.30
CA GLU A 145 -12.79 -14.61 18.62
C GLU A 145 -11.62 -15.58 18.87
N LEU A 146 -10.92 -16.00 17.80
CA LEU A 146 -9.77 -16.92 17.89
C LEU A 146 -8.53 -16.26 18.49
N GLU A 147 -8.41 -14.96 18.33
CA GLU A 147 -7.37 -14.13 18.93
C GLU A 147 -7.96 -12.77 19.31
N LYS A 148 -7.77 -12.40 20.57
CA LYS A 148 -8.33 -11.15 21.13
C LYS A 148 -7.38 -9.96 21.02
N THR A 149 -6.10 -10.25 20.80
CA THR A 149 -5.06 -9.23 20.73
C THR A 149 -4.71 -8.94 19.27
N PRO A 150 -5.09 -7.78 18.71
CA PRO A 150 -4.82 -7.47 17.31
C PRO A 150 -3.33 -7.62 16.92
N ALA A 151 -2.42 -7.17 17.78
CA ALA A 151 -0.98 -7.29 17.51
C ALA A 151 -0.51 -8.74 17.39
N VAL A 152 -1.07 -9.66 18.19
CA VAL A 152 -0.75 -11.09 18.13
C VAL A 152 -1.33 -11.71 16.84
N SER A 153 -2.54 -11.34 16.46
CA SER A 153 -3.14 -11.79 15.21
C SER A 153 -2.30 -11.37 14.01
N ILE A 154 -1.97 -10.08 13.91
CA ILE A 154 -1.14 -9.51 12.84
C ILE A 154 0.20 -10.24 12.77
N SER A 155 0.92 -10.34 13.90
CA SER A 155 2.23 -11.02 13.94
C SER A 155 2.15 -12.48 13.49
N THR A 156 1.09 -13.19 13.87
CA THR A 156 0.87 -14.59 13.47
C THR A 156 0.62 -14.72 11.96
N THR A 157 -0.19 -13.83 11.40
CA THR A 157 -0.48 -13.79 9.98
C THR A 157 0.78 -13.46 9.19
N ASP A 158 1.50 -12.43 9.60
CA ASP A 158 2.70 -11.93 8.94
C ASP A 158 3.79 -13.00 8.91
N LYS A 159 4.01 -13.68 10.03
CA LYS A 159 4.94 -14.81 10.10
C LYS A 159 4.55 -15.95 9.17
N THR A 160 3.26 -16.25 9.08
CA THR A 160 2.74 -17.36 8.26
C THR A 160 2.84 -17.05 6.76
N LEU A 161 2.56 -15.82 6.37
CA LEU A 161 2.60 -15.37 4.97
C LEU A 161 4.00 -14.92 4.54
N GLY A 162 4.93 -14.73 5.48
CA GLY A 162 6.25 -14.17 5.22
C GLY A 162 6.19 -12.68 4.88
N CYS A 163 5.29 -11.92 5.53
CA CYS A 163 5.30 -10.46 5.41
C CYS A 163 6.56 -9.87 6.00
N TYR A 164 7.07 -8.79 5.40
CA TYR A 164 8.24 -8.10 5.92
C TYR A 164 7.85 -7.22 7.09
N GLN A 165 8.56 -7.40 8.21
CA GLN A 165 8.40 -6.61 9.42
C GLN A 165 9.51 -5.57 9.60
N GLU A 166 10.59 -5.65 8.80
CA GLU A 166 11.74 -4.75 8.88
C GLU A 166 12.16 -4.27 7.50
N ASN A 167 12.42 -2.97 7.38
CA ASN A 167 13.02 -2.36 6.18
C ASN A 167 14.47 -2.84 5.93
N ALA A 168 15.08 -3.53 6.90
CA ALA A 168 16.47 -3.99 6.88
C ALA A 168 16.77 -5.08 5.83
N ASP A 169 15.76 -5.80 5.35
CA ASP A 169 15.99 -6.89 4.38
C ASP A 169 16.18 -6.43 2.93
N TYR A 170 15.98 -5.14 2.65
CA TYR A 170 16.22 -4.58 1.31
C TYR A 170 17.69 -4.23 1.04
N ASP A 171 18.51 -4.12 2.10
CA ASP A 171 19.93 -3.80 1.97
C ASP A 171 20.80 -5.03 1.61
N ARG A 172 20.18 -6.21 1.47
CA ARG A 172 20.85 -7.49 1.14
C ARG A 172 20.60 -7.99 -0.29
N LEU A 173 20.13 -7.11 -1.17
CA LEU A 173 19.99 -7.42 -2.60
C LEU A 173 21.09 -6.75 -3.42
#